data_bb575778a8732c432afe0279a1c705fc
#
_entry.id   bb575778a8732c432afe0279a1c705fc
#
_cell.length_a   1.000
_cell.length_b   1.000
_cell.length_c   1.000
_cell.angle_alpha   90.00
_cell.angle_beta   90.00
_cell.angle_gamma   90.00
#
_symmetry.space_group_name_H-M   'P 1'
#
loop_
_entity.id
_entity.type
_entity.pdbx_description
1 polymer ?
#
loop_
_entity_poly.entity_id
_entity_poly.type
_entity_poly.pdbx_seq_one_letter_code
_entity_poly.pdbx_strand_id
1 'polypeptide(L)'
;MSTYRVAQVTVPDGTFELVEREVPSPGRGQVLVAVEACGVCHSDALFVSGALPGVTFPDVPGHEIAGRIEELGAGTEDRGWRTGDRVAVGWFGGSCGHCVPCREGDFVVCENLQVPGWTYDGGFGDKVLVPVDALARIPEGLAAGDAGPMACAGVTTYNGLRRSSARPGDLVAVLGLGGLGHLGVQYAAAMGFEIVGIARGAEKADFAKRLGAHHYVDSTSGTPVAEALQSLGGAKVVLATAGHSEAITATVEGLAPRGELVVIGADTEPLGISPVQLLMSGRVVRGHPSGTAKDVEDTMAFSALHGIRPMTESVPLEQADEAYRKMLSGRARFRMVLTPG
;
A
#
# COMPACT_ATOMS: atom_id res chain seq x y z
N MET A 1 -24.29 -20.38 -18.11
CA MET A 1 -23.84 -19.38 -17.12
C MET A 1 -22.55 -18.78 -17.67
N SER A 2 -22.32 -17.49 -17.51
CA SER A 2 -21.06 -16.86 -17.96
C SER A 2 -19.95 -17.19 -16.96
N THR A 3 -18.74 -17.43 -17.47
CA THR A 3 -17.53 -17.69 -16.65
C THR A 3 -16.59 -16.49 -16.66
N TYR A 4 -15.69 -16.44 -15.70
CA TYR A 4 -14.60 -15.47 -15.59
C TYR A 4 -13.35 -16.17 -15.07
N ARG A 5 -12.17 -15.62 -15.35
CA ARG A 5 -10.89 -16.21 -14.97
C ARG A 5 -10.38 -15.63 -13.67
N VAL A 6 -9.73 -16.47 -12.86
CA VAL A 6 -8.98 -16.04 -11.68
C VAL A 6 -7.63 -16.76 -11.62
N ALA A 7 -6.61 -16.09 -11.11
CA ALA A 7 -5.35 -16.70 -10.73
C ALA A 7 -5.42 -17.05 -9.24
N GLN A 8 -5.51 -18.33 -8.91
CA GLN A 8 -5.65 -18.84 -7.55
C GLN A 8 -4.43 -19.62 -7.11
N VAL A 9 -4.26 -19.74 -5.80
CA VAL A 9 -3.30 -20.64 -5.15
C VAL A 9 -4.08 -21.71 -4.39
N THR A 10 -3.73 -22.99 -4.60
CA THR A 10 -4.50 -24.12 -4.04
C THR A 10 -3.90 -24.69 -2.74
N VAL A 11 -2.63 -24.37 -2.45
CA VAL A 11 -1.91 -24.77 -1.22
C VAL A 11 -0.97 -23.64 -0.80
N PRO A 12 -0.59 -23.57 0.48
CA PRO A 12 0.39 -22.59 0.95
C PRO A 12 1.69 -22.61 0.11
N ASP A 13 2.15 -21.41 -0.26
CA ASP A 13 3.35 -21.18 -1.11
C ASP A 13 3.31 -21.89 -2.49
N GLY A 14 2.11 -22.27 -2.94
CA GLY A 14 1.87 -22.89 -4.25
C GLY A 14 2.13 -21.94 -5.42
N THR A 15 2.10 -22.50 -6.63
CA THR A 15 2.09 -21.72 -7.88
C THR A 15 0.68 -21.25 -8.19
N PHE A 16 0.58 -20.11 -8.86
CA PHE A 16 -0.71 -19.62 -9.33
C PHE A 16 -1.23 -20.46 -10.48
N GLU A 17 -2.49 -20.86 -10.39
CA GLU A 17 -3.23 -21.58 -11.40
C GLU A 17 -4.33 -20.68 -11.97
N LEU A 18 -4.39 -20.53 -13.29
CA LEU A 18 -5.48 -19.83 -13.95
C LEU A 18 -6.66 -20.78 -14.11
N VAL A 19 -7.80 -20.45 -13.51
CA VAL A 19 -9.02 -21.26 -13.58
C VAL A 19 -10.22 -20.41 -13.96
N GLU A 20 -11.23 -21.07 -14.54
CA GLU A 20 -12.54 -20.47 -14.78
C GLU A 20 -13.49 -20.74 -13.62
N ARG A 21 -14.25 -19.72 -13.22
CA ARG A 21 -15.31 -19.80 -12.22
C ARG A 21 -16.61 -19.22 -12.79
N GLU A 22 -17.75 -19.63 -12.27
CA GLU A 22 -19.03 -19.00 -12.61
C GLU A 22 -19.07 -17.55 -12.09
N VAL A 23 -19.58 -16.62 -12.91
CA VAL A 23 -19.74 -15.21 -12.50
C VAL A 23 -20.72 -15.14 -11.33
N PRO A 24 -20.28 -14.65 -10.16
CA PRO A 24 -21.15 -14.55 -9.01
C PRO A 24 -22.09 -13.35 -9.15
N SER A 25 -23.31 -13.46 -8.58
CA SER A 25 -24.20 -12.30 -8.47
C SER A 25 -23.92 -11.55 -7.15
N PRO A 26 -23.90 -10.22 -7.15
CA PRO A 26 -23.67 -9.45 -5.94
C PRO A 26 -24.83 -9.59 -4.96
N GLY A 27 -24.49 -9.94 -3.73
CA GLY A 27 -25.42 -9.99 -2.62
C GLY A 27 -25.80 -8.59 -2.10
N ARG A 28 -26.59 -8.55 -1.02
CA ARG A 28 -26.97 -7.27 -0.40
C ARG A 28 -25.75 -6.49 0.09
N GLY A 29 -25.62 -5.23 -0.33
CA GLY A 29 -24.51 -4.35 0.03
C GLY A 29 -23.20 -4.66 -0.69
N GLN A 30 -23.22 -5.54 -1.69
CA GLN A 30 -22.07 -5.87 -2.53
C GLN A 30 -22.20 -5.31 -3.94
N VAL A 31 -21.09 -5.21 -4.62
CA VAL A 31 -21.02 -4.89 -6.05
C VAL A 31 -20.09 -5.86 -6.75
N LEU A 32 -20.38 -6.17 -8.01
CA LEU A 32 -19.48 -6.88 -8.90
C LEU A 32 -18.65 -5.85 -9.66
N VAL A 33 -17.34 -5.96 -9.54
CA VAL A 33 -16.37 -5.09 -10.24
C VAL A 33 -15.69 -5.89 -11.35
N ALA A 34 -15.75 -5.40 -12.58
CA ALA A 34 -14.90 -5.84 -13.67
C ALA A 34 -13.51 -5.23 -13.45
N VAL A 35 -12.51 -6.09 -13.24
CA VAL A 35 -11.14 -5.66 -12.91
C VAL A 35 -10.42 -5.24 -14.19
N GLU A 36 -9.90 -4.03 -14.23
CA GLU A 36 -9.05 -3.50 -15.30
C GLU A 36 -7.56 -3.66 -14.96
N ALA A 37 -7.22 -3.61 -13.67
CA ALA A 37 -5.85 -3.79 -13.18
C ALA A 37 -5.86 -4.21 -11.71
N CYS A 38 -4.90 -5.03 -11.30
CA CYS A 38 -4.64 -5.34 -9.90
C CYS A 38 -3.13 -5.33 -9.63
N GLY A 39 -2.69 -4.50 -8.69
CA GLY A 39 -1.29 -4.47 -8.26
C GLY A 39 -0.91 -5.71 -7.46
N VAL A 40 0.37 -6.08 -7.53
CA VAL A 40 0.96 -7.19 -6.76
C VAL A 40 1.78 -6.61 -5.62
N CYS A 41 1.36 -6.88 -4.39
CA CYS A 41 1.93 -6.34 -3.17
C CYS A 41 2.74 -7.38 -2.40
N HIS A 42 3.71 -6.93 -1.62
CA HIS A 42 4.45 -7.82 -0.72
C HIS A 42 3.54 -8.46 0.35
N SER A 43 2.45 -7.77 0.72
CA SER A 43 1.45 -8.31 1.65
C SER A 43 0.67 -9.50 1.09
N ASP A 44 0.59 -9.67 -0.24
CA ASP A 44 -0.02 -10.85 -0.85
C ASP A 44 0.74 -12.14 -0.46
N ALA A 45 2.03 -12.03 -0.10
CA ALA A 45 2.80 -13.16 0.40
C ALA A 45 2.25 -13.72 1.72
N LEU A 46 1.62 -12.89 2.55
CA LEU A 46 0.98 -13.32 3.80
C LEU A 46 -0.26 -14.19 3.53
N PHE A 47 -0.93 -13.94 2.41
CA PHE A 47 -2.10 -14.71 1.98
C PHE A 47 -1.63 -16.00 1.31
N VAL A 48 -0.74 -15.90 0.34
CA VAL A 48 -0.20 -17.04 -0.42
C VAL A 48 0.49 -18.06 0.49
N SER A 49 1.19 -17.62 1.53
CA SER A 49 1.84 -18.53 2.50
C SER A 49 0.88 -19.07 3.57
N GLY A 50 -0.34 -18.56 3.67
CA GLY A 50 -1.25 -18.91 4.77
C GLY A 50 -0.80 -18.41 6.14
N ALA A 51 0.09 -17.40 6.19
CA ALA A 51 0.64 -16.90 7.46
C ALA A 51 -0.39 -16.13 8.31
N LEU A 52 -1.47 -15.62 7.70
CA LEU A 52 -2.52 -14.91 8.43
C LEU A 52 -3.61 -15.88 8.90
N PRO A 53 -4.16 -15.66 10.11
CA PRO A 53 -5.27 -16.46 10.60
C PRO A 53 -6.49 -16.38 9.68
N GLY A 54 -7.13 -17.51 9.41
CA GLY A 54 -8.37 -17.60 8.64
C GLY A 54 -8.19 -17.62 7.11
N VAL A 55 -6.97 -17.56 6.59
CA VAL A 55 -6.72 -17.84 5.16
C VAL A 55 -7.15 -19.28 4.85
N THR A 56 -7.89 -19.45 3.78
CA THR A 56 -8.36 -20.76 3.31
C THR A 56 -7.95 -20.94 1.84
N PHE A 57 -7.68 -22.19 1.45
CA PHE A 57 -7.31 -22.52 0.07
C PHE A 57 -8.44 -23.33 -0.61
N PRO A 58 -8.70 -23.13 -1.92
CA PRO A 58 -7.98 -22.21 -2.83
C PRO A 58 -8.24 -20.75 -2.49
N ASP A 59 -7.20 -19.90 -2.63
CA ASP A 59 -7.26 -18.47 -2.40
C ASP A 59 -6.97 -17.69 -3.70
N VAL A 60 -7.65 -16.55 -3.86
CA VAL A 60 -7.42 -15.57 -4.94
C VAL A 60 -6.91 -14.28 -4.31
N PRO A 61 -5.60 -14.02 -4.31
CA PRO A 61 -5.03 -12.82 -3.75
C PRO A 61 -5.35 -11.53 -4.53
N GLY A 62 -4.82 -10.42 -4.06
CA GLY A 62 -4.88 -9.12 -4.73
C GLY A 62 -5.79 -8.12 -4.05
N HIS A 63 -5.17 -7.14 -3.38
CA HIS A 63 -5.86 -6.05 -2.66
C HIS A 63 -5.51 -4.66 -3.23
N GLU A 64 -5.05 -4.58 -4.48
CA GLU A 64 -4.73 -3.33 -5.17
C GLU A 64 -5.55 -3.24 -6.46
N ILE A 65 -6.87 -3.21 -6.29
CA ILE A 65 -7.85 -3.39 -7.38
C ILE A 65 -8.20 -2.05 -7.99
N ALA A 66 -8.24 -1.98 -9.31
CA ALA A 66 -8.86 -0.90 -10.08
C ALA A 66 -9.73 -1.49 -11.19
N GLY A 67 -10.92 -0.94 -11.39
CA GLY A 67 -11.86 -1.45 -12.38
C GLY A 67 -13.12 -0.63 -12.50
N ARG A 68 -14.20 -1.27 -12.99
CA ARG A 68 -15.51 -0.65 -13.14
C ARG A 68 -16.59 -1.48 -12.49
N ILE A 69 -17.58 -0.80 -11.92
CA ILE A 69 -18.78 -1.46 -11.43
C ILE A 69 -19.52 -2.07 -12.63
N GLU A 70 -19.69 -3.40 -12.60
CA GLU A 70 -20.46 -4.14 -13.62
C GLU A 70 -21.91 -4.35 -13.15
N GLU A 71 -22.10 -4.71 -11.87
CA GLU A 71 -23.42 -4.97 -11.31
C GLU A 71 -23.49 -4.47 -9.86
N LEU A 72 -24.64 -3.92 -9.49
CA LEU A 72 -24.95 -3.44 -8.15
C LEU A 72 -25.90 -4.42 -7.45
N GLY A 73 -25.54 -4.89 -6.26
CA GLY A 73 -26.41 -5.70 -5.43
C GLY A 73 -27.48 -4.88 -4.69
N ALA A 74 -28.48 -5.55 -4.16
CA ALA A 74 -29.55 -4.91 -3.41
C ALA A 74 -29.01 -4.12 -2.21
N GLY A 75 -29.58 -2.94 -1.91
CA GLY A 75 -29.18 -2.07 -0.80
C GLY A 75 -27.95 -1.20 -1.11
N THR A 76 -27.57 -1.08 -2.38
CA THR A 76 -26.51 -0.15 -2.84
C THR A 76 -27.07 1.06 -3.59
N GLU A 77 -28.38 1.12 -3.82
CA GLU A 77 -29.06 2.08 -4.69
C GLU A 77 -28.85 3.54 -4.25
N ASP A 78 -28.85 3.78 -2.94
CA ASP A 78 -28.72 5.12 -2.35
C ASP A 78 -27.27 5.48 -1.99
N ARG A 79 -26.29 4.68 -2.37
CA ARG A 79 -24.86 4.93 -2.08
C ARG A 79 -24.16 5.81 -3.11
N GLY A 80 -24.89 6.30 -4.12
CA GLY A 80 -24.36 7.21 -5.15
C GLY A 80 -23.45 6.55 -6.18
N TRP A 81 -23.50 5.22 -6.30
CA TRP A 81 -22.76 4.43 -7.28
C TRP A 81 -23.63 4.03 -8.46
N ARG A 82 -23.03 3.88 -9.63
CA ARG A 82 -23.68 3.44 -10.86
C ARG A 82 -22.82 2.42 -11.59
N THR A 83 -23.45 1.53 -12.35
CA THR A 83 -22.78 0.69 -13.33
C THR A 83 -21.93 1.52 -14.29
N GLY A 84 -20.71 1.12 -14.51
CA GLY A 84 -19.70 1.82 -15.31
C GLY A 84 -18.82 2.80 -14.51
N ASP A 85 -19.16 3.15 -13.27
CA ASP A 85 -18.31 4.00 -12.42
C ASP A 85 -16.94 3.33 -12.24
N ARG A 86 -15.87 4.14 -12.35
CA ARG A 86 -14.49 3.69 -12.14
C ARG A 86 -14.19 3.67 -10.66
N VAL A 87 -13.73 2.53 -10.17
CA VAL A 87 -13.52 2.30 -8.74
C VAL A 87 -12.19 1.62 -8.46
N ALA A 88 -11.63 1.92 -7.30
CA ALA A 88 -10.52 1.19 -6.71
C ALA A 88 -10.93 0.58 -5.37
N VAL A 89 -10.30 -0.53 -5.01
CA VAL A 89 -10.43 -1.17 -3.70
C VAL A 89 -9.03 -1.53 -3.21
N GLY A 90 -8.72 -1.11 -1.99
CA GLY A 90 -7.43 -1.35 -1.35
C GLY A 90 -7.50 -2.37 -0.22
N TRP A 91 -6.52 -2.26 0.68
CA TRP A 91 -6.47 -3.09 1.90
C TRP A 91 -7.76 -3.02 2.72
N PHE A 92 -8.36 -1.83 2.82
CA PHE A 92 -9.68 -1.68 3.41
C PHE A 92 -10.74 -2.21 2.44
N GLY A 93 -11.13 -3.45 2.63
CA GLY A 93 -12.15 -4.15 1.83
C GLY A 93 -13.52 -4.20 2.49
N GLY A 94 -13.71 -3.55 3.64
CA GLY A 94 -14.96 -3.45 4.36
C GLY A 94 -14.80 -3.50 5.87
N SER A 95 -15.83 -3.06 6.60
CA SER A 95 -15.83 -3.04 8.06
C SER A 95 -17.19 -3.49 8.62
N CYS A 96 -17.24 -3.89 9.90
CA CYS A 96 -18.49 -4.35 10.53
C CYS A 96 -19.44 -3.21 10.93
N GLY A 97 -18.98 -1.98 11.04
CA GLY A 97 -19.77 -0.81 11.40
C GLY A 97 -20.21 -0.70 12.87
N HIS A 98 -19.93 -1.71 13.72
CA HIS A 98 -20.49 -1.77 15.09
C HIS A 98 -19.46 -2.01 16.20
N CYS A 99 -18.25 -2.46 15.93
CA CYS A 99 -17.18 -2.57 16.94
C CYS A 99 -16.74 -1.20 17.45
N VAL A 100 -15.95 -1.17 18.53
CA VAL A 100 -15.53 0.09 19.16
C VAL A 100 -14.81 1.01 18.17
N PRO A 101 -13.76 0.58 17.43
CA PRO A 101 -13.12 1.42 16.43
C PRO A 101 -14.09 1.96 15.37
N CYS A 102 -15.00 1.13 14.84
CA CYS A 102 -15.97 1.58 13.84
C CYS A 102 -16.89 2.68 14.38
N ARG A 103 -17.33 2.56 15.64
CA ARG A 103 -18.19 3.56 16.29
C ARG A 103 -17.46 4.88 16.58
N GLU A 104 -16.14 4.83 16.68
CA GLU A 104 -15.26 6.00 16.80
C GLU A 104 -14.87 6.60 15.44
N GLY A 105 -15.25 5.95 14.32
CA GLY A 105 -14.94 6.39 12.97
C GLY A 105 -13.60 5.91 12.45
N ASP A 106 -12.90 5.05 13.19
CA ASP A 106 -11.62 4.45 12.78
C ASP A 106 -11.84 3.05 12.17
N PHE A 107 -12.34 3.05 10.93
CA PHE A 107 -12.72 1.83 10.23
C PHE A 107 -11.52 0.95 9.84
N VAL A 108 -10.32 1.53 9.69
CA VAL A 108 -9.11 0.80 9.23
C VAL A 108 -8.64 -0.22 10.26
N VAL A 109 -8.91 0.02 11.54
CA VAL A 109 -8.61 -0.90 12.64
C VAL A 109 -9.85 -1.62 13.17
N CYS A 110 -10.84 -1.82 12.30
CA CYS A 110 -12.03 -2.62 12.61
C CYS A 110 -11.65 -4.02 13.11
N GLU A 111 -12.26 -4.47 14.21
CA GLU A 111 -12.05 -5.82 14.77
C GLU A 111 -12.43 -6.95 13.81
N ASN A 112 -13.31 -6.65 12.84
CA ASN A 112 -13.77 -7.55 11.80
C ASN A 112 -13.47 -6.96 10.42
N LEU A 113 -12.25 -6.44 10.25
CA LEU A 113 -11.81 -5.85 8.98
C LEU A 113 -11.88 -6.89 7.86
N GLN A 114 -12.47 -6.51 6.74
CA GLN A 114 -12.45 -7.30 5.52
C GLN A 114 -11.34 -6.79 4.60
N VAL A 115 -10.62 -7.74 4.00
CA VAL A 115 -9.49 -7.44 3.09
C VAL A 115 -9.59 -8.36 1.87
N PRO A 116 -9.59 -7.83 0.65
CA PRO A 116 -9.57 -8.64 -0.57
C PRO A 116 -8.32 -9.53 -0.63
N GLY A 117 -8.49 -10.80 -0.97
CA GLY A 117 -7.40 -11.78 -0.98
C GLY A 117 -7.08 -12.38 0.39
N TRP A 118 -7.78 -12.00 1.45
CA TRP A 118 -7.65 -12.60 2.77
C TRP A 118 -8.99 -13.10 3.32
N THR A 119 -10.00 -12.24 3.37
CA THR A 119 -11.31 -12.57 3.96
C THR A 119 -12.36 -12.89 2.92
N TYR A 120 -12.08 -12.58 1.69
CA TYR A 120 -12.83 -12.92 0.48
C TYR A 120 -11.89 -12.84 -0.74
N ASP A 121 -12.30 -13.41 -1.88
CA ASP A 121 -11.48 -13.40 -3.11
C ASP A 121 -11.01 -12.00 -3.48
N GLY A 122 -9.74 -11.88 -3.86
CA GLY A 122 -9.12 -10.63 -4.29
C GLY A 122 -9.21 -10.36 -5.79
N GLY A 123 -8.40 -9.40 -6.23
CA GLY A 123 -8.44 -8.87 -7.59
C GLY A 123 -7.55 -9.59 -8.62
N PHE A 124 -6.95 -10.74 -8.29
CA PHE A 124 -6.21 -11.52 -9.29
C PHE A 124 -7.19 -12.31 -10.16
N GLY A 125 -8.04 -11.59 -10.89
CA GLY A 125 -9.08 -12.16 -11.76
C GLY A 125 -9.76 -11.11 -12.64
N ASP A 126 -10.59 -11.57 -13.57
CA ASP A 126 -11.37 -10.68 -14.44
C ASP A 126 -12.45 -9.91 -13.68
N LYS A 127 -12.94 -10.47 -12.56
CA LYS A 127 -14.03 -9.90 -11.75
C LYS A 127 -13.79 -10.18 -10.27
N VAL A 128 -14.36 -9.31 -9.43
CA VAL A 128 -14.34 -9.48 -7.98
C VAL A 128 -15.64 -8.95 -7.35
N LEU A 129 -16.16 -9.65 -6.33
CA LEU A 129 -17.24 -9.14 -5.46
C LEU A 129 -16.64 -8.38 -4.30
N VAL A 130 -17.10 -7.15 -4.07
CA VAL A 130 -16.61 -6.32 -2.96
C VAL A 130 -17.78 -5.64 -2.23
N PRO A 131 -17.66 -5.37 -0.92
CA PRO A 131 -18.58 -4.49 -0.21
C PRO A 131 -18.61 -3.10 -0.83
N VAL A 132 -19.79 -2.50 -0.93
CA VAL A 132 -19.97 -1.16 -1.49
C VAL A 132 -19.21 -0.07 -0.72
N ASP A 133 -18.98 -0.27 0.59
CA ASP A 133 -18.25 0.67 1.45
C ASP A 133 -16.72 0.64 1.22
N ALA A 134 -16.21 -0.36 0.49
CA ALA A 134 -14.80 -0.47 0.12
C ALA A 134 -14.43 0.35 -1.13
N LEU A 135 -15.42 0.82 -1.88
CA LEU A 135 -15.22 1.50 -3.15
C LEU A 135 -14.66 2.91 -3.00
N ALA A 136 -13.58 3.20 -3.68
CA ALA A 136 -13.00 4.53 -3.84
C ALA A 136 -13.15 4.98 -5.31
N ARG A 137 -13.55 6.25 -5.56
CA ARG A 137 -13.67 6.79 -6.92
C ARG A 137 -12.29 7.02 -7.52
N ILE A 138 -12.08 6.53 -8.73
CA ILE A 138 -10.87 6.85 -9.51
C ILE A 138 -11.14 8.16 -10.28
N PRO A 139 -10.33 9.21 -10.09
CA PRO A 139 -10.48 10.45 -10.83
C PRO A 139 -10.25 10.26 -12.33
N GLU A 140 -10.85 11.15 -13.13
CA GLU A 140 -10.60 11.17 -14.57
C GLU A 140 -9.11 11.38 -14.86
N GLY A 141 -8.60 10.76 -15.92
CA GLY A 141 -7.21 10.85 -16.35
C GLY A 141 -6.21 10.00 -15.56
N LEU A 142 -6.63 9.28 -14.51
CA LEU A 142 -5.78 8.31 -13.83
C LEU A 142 -6.01 6.91 -14.43
N ALA A 143 -4.96 6.29 -14.96
CA ALA A 143 -5.05 4.95 -15.53
C ALA A 143 -5.32 3.89 -14.43
N ALA A 144 -6.00 2.79 -14.79
CA ALA A 144 -6.28 1.71 -13.83
C ALA A 144 -4.99 1.08 -13.27
N GLY A 145 -3.97 0.89 -14.13
CA GLY A 145 -2.66 0.38 -13.71
C GLY A 145 -1.92 1.26 -12.70
N ASP A 146 -2.23 2.57 -12.65
CA ASP A 146 -1.72 3.48 -11.61
C ASP A 146 -2.62 3.47 -10.36
N ALA A 147 -3.94 3.42 -10.57
CA ALA A 147 -4.92 3.50 -9.49
C ALA A 147 -4.86 2.28 -8.56
N GLY A 148 -4.66 1.07 -9.09
CA GLY A 148 -4.52 -0.14 -8.28
C GLY A 148 -3.44 0.00 -7.20
N PRO A 149 -2.16 0.21 -7.55
CA PRO A 149 -1.09 0.42 -6.55
C PRO A 149 -1.32 1.62 -5.63
N MET A 150 -2.04 2.67 -6.07
CA MET A 150 -2.39 3.80 -5.21
C MET A 150 -3.38 3.42 -4.11
N ALA A 151 -4.21 2.41 -4.32
CA ALA A 151 -5.16 1.94 -3.32
C ALA A 151 -4.50 1.20 -2.12
N CYS A 152 -3.22 0.84 -2.23
CA CYS A 152 -2.44 0.26 -1.14
C CYS A 152 -1.16 1.07 -0.88
N ALA A 153 -0.14 0.92 -1.74
CA ALA A 153 1.15 1.60 -1.54
C ALA A 153 1.01 3.13 -1.52
N GLY A 154 0.15 3.68 -2.38
CA GLY A 154 -0.14 5.12 -2.43
C GLY A 154 -0.77 5.62 -1.14
N VAL A 155 -1.92 5.08 -0.75
CA VAL A 155 -2.65 5.54 0.44
C VAL A 155 -1.84 5.35 1.72
N THR A 156 -1.09 4.26 1.84
CA THR A 156 -0.26 3.99 3.01
C THR A 156 0.85 5.04 3.18
N THR A 157 1.55 5.38 2.11
CA THR A 157 2.61 6.39 2.15
C THR A 157 2.06 7.82 2.31
N TYR A 158 0.99 8.15 1.58
CA TYR A 158 0.33 9.45 1.66
C TYR A 158 -0.22 9.70 3.07
N ASN A 159 -0.98 8.77 3.63
CA ASN A 159 -1.53 8.89 4.98
C ASN A 159 -0.46 8.88 6.06
N GLY A 160 0.57 8.05 5.91
CA GLY A 160 1.71 8.04 6.83
C GLY A 160 2.34 9.41 6.97
N LEU A 161 2.49 10.13 5.85
CA LEU A 161 3.03 11.49 5.82
C LEU A 161 2.02 12.55 6.29
N ARG A 162 0.81 12.59 5.71
CA ARG A 162 -0.15 13.67 6.04
C ARG A 162 -0.67 13.62 7.48
N ARG A 163 -0.62 12.44 8.12
CA ARG A 163 -0.99 12.26 9.53
C ARG A 163 0.21 12.29 10.47
N SER A 164 1.42 12.56 9.94
CA SER A 164 2.63 12.71 10.75
C SER A 164 2.70 14.09 11.43
N SER A 165 3.70 14.26 12.28
CA SER A 165 3.97 15.55 12.93
C SER A 165 4.75 16.54 12.05
N ALA A 166 5.13 16.16 10.81
CA ALA A 166 5.88 17.02 9.91
C ALA A 166 5.03 18.18 9.37
N ARG A 167 5.68 19.31 9.15
CA ARG A 167 5.13 20.50 8.51
C ARG A 167 5.97 20.87 7.29
N PRO A 168 5.43 21.58 6.28
CA PRO A 168 6.22 22.06 5.16
C PRO A 168 7.53 22.74 5.63
N GLY A 169 8.65 22.34 5.02
CA GLY A 169 9.99 22.77 5.42
C GLY A 169 10.71 21.87 6.42
N ASP A 170 10.00 20.96 7.12
CA ASP A 170 10.66 19.99 8.01
C ASP A 170 11.43 18.93 7.20
N LEU A 171 12.54 18.43 7.79
CA LEU A 171 13.30 17.32 7.23
C LEU A 171 12.55 16.00 7.43
N VAL A 172 12.20 15.35 6.32
CA VAL A 172 11.54 14.03 6.29
C VAL A 172 12.45 13.02 5.60
N ALA A 173 12.75 11.93 6.29
CA ALA A 173 13.52 10.83 5.73
C ALA A 173 12.60 9.69 5.27
N VAL A 174 12.82 9.16 4.07
CA VAL A 174 12.12 7.98 3.54
C VAL A 174 13.10 6.83 3.51
N LEU A 175 12.92 5.86 4.41
CA LEU A 175 13.74 4.67 4.49
C LEU A 175 13.23 3.59 3.53
N GLY A 176 14.04 3.27 2.52
CA GLY A 176 13.70 2.39 1.42
C GLY A 176 13.15 3.16 0.21
N LEU A 177 13.63 2.82 -0.99
CA LEU A 177 13.19 3.40 -2.27
C LEU A 177 12.60 2.32 -3.19
N GLY A 178 11.82 1.41 -2.60
CA GLY A 178 11.10 0.35 -3.30
C GLY A 178 9.66 0.73 -3.65
N GLY A 179 8.76 -0.28 -3.61
CA GLY A 179 7.35 -0.16 -3.98
C GLY A 179 6.53 0.89 -3.23
N LEU A 180 6.85 1.18 -1.96
CA LEU A 180 6.25 2.25 -1.18
C LEU A 180 7.12 3.52 -1.25
N GLY A 181 8.44 3.39 -1.04
CA GLY A 181 9.30 4.54 -0.85
C GLY A 181 9.43 5.46 -2.05
N HIS A 182 9.34 4.95 -3.30
CA HIS A 182 9.35 5.80 -4.48
C HIS A 182 8.10 6.72 -4.55
N LEU A 183 6.96 6.27 -4.02
CA LEU A 183 5.78 7.10 -3.82
C LEU A 183 5.95 8.03 -2.62
N GLY A 184 6.51 7.52 -1.51
CA GLY A 184 6.76 8.31 -0.29
C GLY A 184 7.60 9.55 -0.56
N VAL A 185 8.66 9.45 -1.38
CA VAL A 185 9.48 10.60 -1.79
C VAL A 185 8.66 11.61 -2.62
N GLN A 186 7.87 11.14 -3.58
CA GLN A 186 7.03 12.02 -4.41
C GLN A 186 5.97 12.75 -3.58
N TYR A 187 5.28 12.03 -2.66
CA TYR A 187 4.30 12.66 -1.77
C TYR A 187 4.95 13.66 -0.82
N ALA A 188 6.10 13.31 -0.24
CA ALA A 188 6.83 14.22 0.64
C ALA A 188 7.25 15.51 -0.08
N ALA A 189 7.71 15.40 -1.35
CA ALA A 189 8.04 16.54 -2.19
C ALA A 189 6.82 17.44 -2.44
N ALA A 190 5.71 16.84 -2.84
CA ALA A 190 4.46 17.57 -3.11
C ALA A 190 3.87 18.23 -1.85
N MET A 191 4.14 17.69 -0.66
CA MET A 191 3.74 18.28 0.63
C MET A 191 4.68 19.40 1.10
N GLY A 192 5.76 19.68 0.37
CA GLY A 192 6.70 20.76 0.68
C GLY A 192 7.69 20.45 1.79
N PHE A 193 8.02 19.19 2.03
CA PHE A 193 9.04 18.78 2.99
C PHE A 193 10.46 18.86 2.40
N GLU A 194 11.47 19.02 3.23
CA GLU A 194 12.85 18.72 2.87
C GLU A 194 13.07 17.21 2.99
N ILE A 195 13.63 16.57 1.95
CA ILE A 195 13.56 15.10 1.85
C ILE A 195 14.93 14.47 1.81
N VAL A 196 15.12 13.44 2.64
CA VAL A 196 16.25 12.51 2.57
C VAL A 196 15.75 11.15 2.09
N GLY A 197 16.20 10.70 0.93
CA GLY A 197 16.04 9.31 0.51
C GLY A 197 17.12 8.45 1.15
N ILE A 198 16.75 7.33 1.79
CA ILE A 198 17.69 6.39 2.39
C ILE A 198 17.54 5.04 1.70
N ALA A 199 18.61 4.52 1.10
CA ALA A 199 18.61 3.18 0.50
C ALA A 199 20.02 2.61 0.42
N ARG A 200 20.15 1.35 0.04
CA ARG A 200 21.45 0.68 -0.18
C ARG A 200 21.99 1.03 -1.57
N GLY A 201 23.27 1.42 -1.64
CA GLY A 201 24.03 1.66 -2.85
C GLY A 201 23.94 3.09 -3.36
N ALA A 202 25.11 3.67 -3.68
CA ALA A 202 25.23 5.05 -4.14
C ALA A 202 24.54 5.31 -5.50
N GLU A 203 24.37 4.27 -6.32
CA GLU A 203 23.75 4.32 -7.64
C GLU A 203 22.28 4.77 -7.62
N LYS A 204 21.62 4.73 -6.44
CA LYS A 204 20.23 5.20 -6.28
C LYS A 204 20.08 6.68 -5.98
N ALA A 205 21.20 7.39 -5.78
CA ALA A 205 21.17 8.82 -5.46
C ALA A 205 20.47 9.66 -6.54
N ASP A 206 20.82 9.44 -7.82
CA ASP A 206 20.18 10.16 -8.92
C ASP A 206 18.71 9.80 -9.09
N PHE A 207 18.35 8.56 -8.80
CA PHE A 207 16.96 8.13 -8.79
C PHE A 207 16.16 8.84 -7.68
N ALA A 208 16.68 8.87 -6.45
CA ALA A 208 16.07 9.60 -5.35
C ALA A 208 15.84 11.09 -5.68
N LYS A 209 16.84 11.74 -6.28
CA LYS A 209 16.73 13.14 -6.71
C LYS A 209 15.66 13.35 -7.79
N ARG A 210 15.56 12.44 -8.77
CA ARG A 210 14.49 12.52 -9.80
C ARG A 210 13.10 12.39 -9.21
N LEU A 211 12.93 11.68 -8.09
CA LEU A 211 11.67 11.58 -7.36
C LEU A 211 11.35 12.81 -6.51
N GLY A 212 12.33 13.70 -6.32
CA GLY A 212 12.19 14.93 -5.52
C GLY A 212 12.96 14.95 -4.21
N ALA A 213 13.85 13.97 -3.94
CA ALA A 213 14.70 14.02 -2.75
C ALA A 213 15.76 15.11 -2.87
N HIS A 214 15.94 15.89 -1.80
CA HIS A 214 16.97 16.91 -1.68
C HIS A 214 18.31 16.29 -1.30
N HIS A 215 18.28 15.26 -0.45
CA HIS A 215 19.43 14.53 0.06
C HIS A 215 19.29 13.04 -0.18
N TYR A 216 20.43 12.36 -0.21
CA TYR A 216 20.47 10.90 -0.29
C TYR A 216 21.47 10.35 0.71
N VAL A 217 21.09 9.32 1.43
CA VAL A 217 21.96 8.58 2.34
C VAL A 217 22.07 7.13 1.83
N ASP A 218 23.30 6.75 1.45
CA ASP A 218 23.62 5.35 1.19
C ASP A 218 23.84 4.62 2.52
N SER A 219 22.92 3.75 2.90
CA SER A 219 23.00 2.99 4.16
C SER A 219 24.13 1.96 4.20
N THR A 220 24.89 1.80 3.10
CA THR A 220 26.06 0.92 2.99
C THR A 220 27.39 1.68 2.90
N SER A 221 27.37 3.01 3.00
CA SER A 221 28.55 3.89 2.85
C SER A 221 29.57 3.78 3.99
N GLY A 222 29.22 3.08 5.09
CA GLY A 222 30.02 3.01 6.30
C GLY A 222 29.69 4.10 7.34
N THR A 223 29.07 5.21 6.95
CA THR A 223 28.53 6.21 7.90
C THR A 223 27.21 5.72 8.44
N PRO A 224 27.02 5.66 9.78
CA PRO A 224 25.73 5.29 10.36
C PRO A 224 24.62 6.22 9.88
N VAL A 225 23.45 5.65 9.53
CA VAL A 225 22.30 6.41 9.02
C VAL A 225 21.87 7.51 10.00
N ALA A 226 21.90 7.22 11.30
CA ALA A 226 21.57 8.19 12.35
C ALA A 226 22.53 9.39 12.32
N GLU A 227 23.83 9.16 12.17
CA GLU A 227 24.84 10.22 12.10
C GLU A 227 24.64 11.09 10.84
N ALA A 228 24.38 10.45 9.69
CA ALA A 228 24.07 11.17 8.46
C ALA A 228 22.82 12.06 8.60
N LEU A 229 21.75 11.56 9.25
CA LEU A 229 20.56 12.36 9.52
C LEU A 229 20.84 13.51 10.49
N GLN A 230 21.61 13.27 11.56
CA GLN A 230 21.99 14.31 12.53
C GLN A 230 22.84 15.42 11.88
N SER A 231 23.71 15.09 10.93
CA SER A 231 24.49 16.10 10.19
C SER A 231 23.61 17.06 9.36
N LEU A 232 22.37 16.65 9.05
CA LEU A 232 21.35 17.47 8.41
C LEU A 232 20.40 18.16 9.40
N GLY A 233 20.67 18.06 10.72
CA GLY A 233 19.84 18.64 11.78
C GLY A 233 18.85 17.66 12.43
N GLY A 234 18.83 16.40 12.00
CA GLY A 234 17.92 15.35 12.46
C GLY A 234 16.56 15.38 11.76
N ALA A 235 16.04 14.21 11.44
CA ALA A 235 14.75 14.08 10.75
C ALA A 235 13.57 14.37 11.70
N LYS A 236 12.65 15.23 11.28
CA LYS A 236 11.36 15.42 11.98
C LYS A 236 10.50 14.17 11.88
N VAL A 237 10.51 13.52 10.72
CA VAL A 237 9.83 12.26 10.50
C VAL A 237 10.73 11.32 9.73
N VAL A 238 10.80 10.07 10.14
CA VAL A 238 11.29 8.96 9.32
C VAL A 238 10.10 8.11 8.91
N LEU A 239 9.81 8.06 7.61
CA LEU A 239 8.84 7.14 7.02
C LEU A 239 9.55 5.82 6.69
N ALA A 240 9.36 4.81 7.51
CA ALA A 240 9.99 3.51 7.33
C ALA A 240 9.16 2.63 6.39
N THR A 241 9.56 2.57 5.13
CA THR A 241 8.88 1.79 4.08
C THR A 241 9.53 0.42 3.83
N ALA A 242 10.76 0.22 4.33
CA ALA A 242 11.45 -1.05 4.26
C ALA A 242 11.00 -1.98 5.40
N GLY A 243 10.80 -3.25 5.08
CA GLY A 243 10.48 -4.28 6.07
C GLY A 243 11.73 -4.95 6.63
N HIS A 244 12.61 -4.20 7.30
CA HIS A 244 13.81 -4.72 7.96
C HIS A 244 14.01 -3.99 9.29
N SER A 245 13.70 -4.66 10.39
CA SER A 245 13.68 -4.09 11.74
C SER A 245 15.02 -3.49 12.16
N GLU A 246 16.16 -4.09 11.77
CA GLU A 246 17.48 -3.52 12.02
C GLU A 246 17.68 -2.16 11.31
N ALA A 247 17.31 -2.07 10.03
CA ALA A 247 17.43 -0.82 9.26
C ALA A 247 16.49 0.26 9.80
N ILE A 248 15.30 -0.11 10.27
CA ILE A 248 14.35 0.81 10.91
C ILE A 248 14.93 1.33 12.23
N THR A 249 15.43 0.42 13.08
CA THR A 249 16.06 0.74 14.37
C THR A 249 17.22 1.72 14.19
N ALA A 250 18.06 1.53 13.17
CA ALA A 250 19.22 2.37 12.90
C ALA A 250 18.87 3.84 12.59
N THR A 251 17.60 4.16 12.31
CA THR A 251 17.17 5.55 12.05
C THR A 251 16.77 6.31 13.30
N VAL A 252 16.49 5.63 14.42
CA VAL A 252 15.87 6.23 15.61
C VAL A 252 16.69 7.36 16.19
N GLU A 253 18.01 7.19 16.31
CA GLU A 253 18.90 8.25 16.82
C GLU A 253 19.14 9.37 15.80
N GLY A 254 18.76 9.16 14.53
CA GLY A 254 18.75 10.17 13.49
C GLY A 254 17.54 11.10 13.55
N LEU A 255 16.54 10.81 14.39
CA LEU A 255 15.40 11.71 14.61
C LEU A 255 15.81 12.97 15.39
N ALA A 256 15.25 14.09 15.00
CA ALA A 256 15.30 15.35 15.75
C ALA A 256 14.63 15.20 17.13
N PRO A 257 14.83 16.13 18.08
CA PRO A 257 14.02 16.21 19.28
C PRO A 257 12.52 16.26 18.92
N ARG A 258 11.70 15.43 19.61
CA ARG A 258 10.28 15.20 19.30
C ARG A 258 10.01 14.76 17.86
N GLY A 259 10.99 14.10 17.23
CA GLY A 259 10.83 13.47 15.95
C GLY A 259 10.02 12.17 16.03
N GLU A 260 9.51 11.73 14.91
CA GLU A 260 8.58 10.62 14.80
C GLU A 260 9.08 9.57 13.80
N LEU A 261 9.13 8.31 14.21
CA LEU A 261 9.31 7.16 13.33
C LEU A 261 7.93 6.60 12.98
N VAL A 262 7.55 6.70 11.72
CA VAL A 262 6.31 6.15 11.18
C VAL A 262 6.62 4.84 10.46
N VAL A 263 6.21 3.73 11.05
CA VAL A 263 6.44 2.38 10.52
C VAL A 263 5.27 1.98 9.63
N ILE A 264 5.54 1.75 8.34
CA ILE A 264 4.57 1.28 7.35
C ILE A 264 5.05 0.04 6.57
N GLY A 265 6.35 -0.28 6.65
CA GLY A 265 6.89 -1.54 6.16
C GLY A 265 6.67 -2.66 7.18
N ALA A 266 6.23 -3.83 6.71
CA ALA A 266 5.98 -4.98 7.60
C ALA A 266 7.23 -5.83 7.77
N ASP A 267 7.53 -6.19 9.02
CA ASP A 267 8.51 -7.19 9.44
C ASP A 267 7.97 -7.92 10.68
N THR A 268 8.42 -9.14 10.90
CA THR A 268 8.07 -9.92 12.10
C THR A 268 9.13 -9.80 13.20
N GLU A 269 10.33 -9.33 12.86
CA GLU A 269 11.42 -9.15 13.83
C GLU A 269 11.19 -7.91 14.71
N PRO A 270 11.48 -7.98 16.02
CA PRO A 270 11.32 -6.86 16.93
C PRO A 270 12.23 -5.68 16.60
N LEU A 271 11.74 -4.46 16.86
CA LEU A 271 12.57 -3.25 16.83
C LEU A 271 13.44 -3.16 18.09
N GLY A 272 14.76 -3.04 17.93
CA GLY A 272 15.73 -2.92 19.02
C GLY A 272 15.83 -1.52 19.60
N ILE A 273 14.73 -0.92 20.05
CA ILE A 273 14.67 0.46 20.56
C ILE A 273 14.64 0.45 22.09
N SER A 274 15.61 1.12 22.72
CA SER A 274 15.62 1.26 24.18
C SER A 274 14.72 2.40 24.66
N PRO A 275 14.10 2.30 25.86
CA PRO A 275 13.30 3.38 26.43
C PRO A 275 14.05 4.72 26.53
N VAL A 276 15.35 4.70 26.82
CA VAL A 276 16.18 5.91 26.93
C VAL A 276 16.26 6.67 25.61
N GLN A 277 16.36 5.96 24.46
CA GLN A 277 16.38 6.58 23.13
C GLN A 277 15.09 7.37 22.86
N LEU A 278 13.96 6.95 23.42
CA LEU A 278 12.69 7.66 23.29
C LEU A 278 12.56 8.80 24.28
N LEU A 279 12.85 8.53 25.56
CA LEU A 279 12.64 9.48 26.67
C LEU A 279 13.48 10.74 26.54
N MET A 280 14.80 10.61 26.27
CA MET A 280 15.75 11.73 26.32
C MET A 280 15.44 12.83 25.29
N SER A 281 14.85 12.50 24.17
CA SER A 281 14.50 13.46 23.10
C SER A 281 13.00 13.53 22.83
N GLY A 282 12.17 12.85 23.62
CA GLY A 282 10.71 12.81 23.44
C GLY A 282 10.31 12.28 22.07
N ARG A 283 11.06 11.30 21.55
CA ARG A 283 10.78 10.67 20.23
C ARG A 283 9.56 9.78 20.32
N VAL A 284 8.88 9.62 19.17
CA VAL A 284 7.69 8.78 19.02
C VAL A 284 7.94 7.70 18.00
N VAL A 285 7.48 6.48 18.30
CA VAL A 285 7.38 5.37 17.31
C VAL A 285 5.92 5.03 17.12
N ARG A 286 5.48 5.03 15.88
CA ARG A 286 4.08 4.80 15.55
C ARG A 286 3.96 3.86 14.34
N GLY A 287 3.14 2.81 14.47
CA GLY A 287 2.64 2.07 13.32
C GLY A 287 1.57 2.86 12.58
N HIS A 288 1.51 2.73 11.26
CA HIS A 288 0.45 3.33 10.47
C HIS A 288 -0.13 2.29 9.51
N PRO A 289 -1.40 1.87 9.71
CA PRO A 289 -2.10 1.02 8.75
C PRO A 289 -2.50 1.86 7.53
N SER A 290 -2.80 1.22 6.43
CA SER A 290 -3.18 1.80 5.14
C SER A 290 -4.15 3.01 5.22
N GLY A 291 -5.39 2.88 4.73
CA GLY A 291 -6.43 3.91 4.77
C GLY A 291 -7.78 3.35 4.35
N THR A 292 -8.84 4.13 4.60
CA THR A 292 -10.20 3.82 4.16
C THR A 292 -10.38 4.09 2.66
N ALA A 293 -11.52 3.72 2.10
CA ALA A 293 -11.88 4.08 0.72
C ALA A 293 -11.81 5.60 0.48
N LYS A 294 -12.23 6.42 1.44
CA LYS A 294 -12.11 7.88 1.34
C LYS A 294 -10.67 8.36 1.33
N ASP A 295 -9.80 7.74 2.13
CA ASP A 295 -8.37 8.05 2.11
C ASP A 295 -7.73 7.70 0.75
N VAL A 296 -8.19 6.62 0.10
CA VAL A 296 -7.76 6.23 -1.25
C VAL A 296 -8.19 7.29 -2.27
N GLU A 297 -9.44 7.78 -2.21
CA GLU A 297 -9.91 8.90 -3.06
C GLU A 297 -9.05 10.15 -2.89
N ASP A 298 -8.78 10.55 -1.64
CA ASP A 298 -7.93 11.72 -1.34
C ASP A 298 -6.52 11.54 -1.89
N THR A 299 -5.96 10.32 -1.74
CA THR A 299 -4.65 9.97 -2.27
C THR A 299 -4.60 10.11 -3.79
N MET A 300 -5.60 9.56 -4.49
CA MET A 300 -5.67 9.64 -5.95
C MET A 300 -5.91 11.07 -6.44
N ALA A 301 -6.77 11.83 -5.76
CA ALA A 301 -7.03 13.24 -6.08
C ALA A 301 -5.76 14.08 -5.91
N PHE A 302 -5.05 13.91 -4.79
CA PHE A 302 -3.76 14.57 -4.54
C PHE A 302 -2.72 14.17 -5.59
N SER A 303 -2.65 12.88 -5.92
CA SER A 303 -1.73 12.36 -6.94
C SER A 303 -2.02 12.93 -8.34
N ALA A 304 -3.30 13.01 -8.70
CA ALA A 304 -3.71 13.61 -9.97
C ALA A 304 -3.32 15.09 -10.06
N LEU A 305 -3.56 15.84 -8.97
CA LEU A 305 -3.24 17.28 -8.88
C LEU A 305 -1.73 17.54 -9.02
N HIS A 306 -0.89 16.70 -8.42
CA HIS A 306 0.56 16.89 -8.37
C HIS A 306 1.34 16.05 -9.38
N GLY A 307 0.66 15.31 -10.25
CA GLY A 307 1.32 14.45 -11.26
C GLY A 307 2.07 13.26 -10.69
N ILE A 308 1.76 12.84 -9.45
CA ILE A 308 2.40 11.69 -8.80
C ILE A 308 1.91 10.40 -9.45
N ARG A 309 2.83 9.51 -9.79
CA ARG A 309 2.50 8.20 -10.38
C ARG A 309 3.38 7.10 -9.80
N PRO A 310 2.81 5.90 -9.58
CA PRO A 310 3.62 4.74 -9.31
C PRO A 310 4.42 4.35 -10.56
N MET A 311 5.60 3.80 -10.36
CA MET A 311 6.33 3.16 -11.44
C MET A 311 5.87 1.71 -11.54
N THR A 312 5.20 1.35 -12.63
CA THR A 312 4.53 0.07 -12.79
C THR A 312 5.12 -0.74 -13.95
N GLU A 313 5.06 -2.05 -13.80
CA GLU A 313 5.31 -3.04 -14.85
C GLU A 313 4.05 -3.91 -14.99
N SER A 314 3.31 -3.69 -16.07
CA SER A 314 2.06 -4.42 -16.33
C SER A 314 2.31 -5.70 -17.10
N VAL A 315 1.64 -6.77 -16.68
CA VAL A 315 1.65 -8.08 -17.35
C VAL A 315 0.22 -8.65 -17.37
N PRO A 316 -0.11 -9.53 -18.33
CA PRO A 316 -1.42 -10.16 -18.37
C PRO A 316 -1.64 -11.10 -17.16
N LEU A 317 -2.91 -11.37 -16.82
CA LEU A 317 -3.30 -12.19 -15.68
C LEU A 317 -2.65 -13.59 -15.71
N GLU A 318 -2.45 -14.16 -16.89
CA GLU A 318 -1.78 -15.44 -17.10
C GLU A 318 -0.34 -15.50 -16.55
N GLN A 319 0.27 -14.35 -16.35
CA GLN A 319 1.63 -14.21 -15.79
C GLN A 319 1.63 -13.89 -14.28
N ALA A 320 0.55 -14.17 -13.57
CA ALA A 320 0.41 -13.86 -12.13
C ALA A 320 1.55 -14.48 -11.30
N ASP A 321 1.94 -15.74 -11.57
CA ASP A 321 3.05 -16.41 -10.86
C ASP A 321 4.38 -15.72 -11.13
N GLU A 322 4.67 -15.35 -12.38
CA GLU A 322 5.91 -14.63 -12.72
C GLU A 322 5.96 -13.25 -12.06
N ALA A 323 4.86 -12.50 -12.12
CA ALA A 323 4.74 -11.18 -11.49
C ALA A 323 4.95 -11.25 -9.98
N TYR A 324 4.32 -12.22 -9.31
CA TYR A 324 4.46 -12.45 -7.88
C TYR A 324 5.90 -12.81 -7.49
N ARG A 325 6.53 -13.76 -8.20
CA ARG A 325 7.94 -14.14 -7.95
C ARG A 325 8.91 -12.99 -8.23
N LYS A 326 8.65 -12.19 -9.26
CA LYS A 326 9.45 -11.00 -9.58
C LYS A 326 9.35 -9.95 -8.46
N MET A 327 8.15 -9.73 -7.92
CA MET A 327 7.93 -8.85 -6.78
C MET A 327 8.67 -9.35 -5.54
N LEU A 328 8.53 -10.62 -5.16
CA LEU A 328 9.20 -11.22 -4.00
C LEU A 328 10.74 -11.12 -4.07
N SER A 329 11.31 -11.32 -5.27
CA SER A 329 12.76 -11.24 -5.48
C SER A 329 13.31 -9.79 -5.45
N GLY A 330 12.46 -8.78 -5.29
CA GLY A 330 12.84 -7.35 -5.32
C GLY A 330 13.34 -6.85 -6.68
N ARG A 331 13.10 -7.59 -7.76
CA ARG A 331 13.50 -7.22 -9.13
C ARG A 331 12.50 -6.33 -9.85
N ALA A 332 11.27 -6.20 -9.32
CA ALA A 332 10.26 -5.28 -9.85
C ALA A 332 10.72 -3.80 -9.76
N ARG A 333 10.38 -2.97 -10.75
CA ARG A 333 10.74 -1.54 -10.80
C ARG A 333 9.52 -0.66 -11.06
N PHE A 334 8.61 -0.46 -10.07
CA PHE A 334 8.68 -1.01 -8.70
C PHE A 334 7.43 -1.81 -8.34
N ARG A 335 6.33 -1.63 -9.08
CA ARG A 335 5.06 -2.31 -8.82
C ARG A 335 4.70 -3.20 -10.00
N MET A 336 4.54 -4.48 -9.75
CA MET A 336 3.92 -5.36 -10.74
C MET A 336 2.41 -5.12 -10.76
N VAL A 337 1.80 -5.13 -11.94
CA VAL A 337 0.35 -4.95 -12.12
C VAL A 337 -0.16 -6.02 -13.07
N LEU A 338 -1.14 -6.79 -12.63
CA LEU A 338 -1.86 -7.74 -13.45
C LEU A 338 -2.98 -7.01 -14.21
N THR A 339 -3.07 -7.26 -15.49
CA THR A 339 -4.15 -6.75 -16.35
C THR A 339 -4.95 -7.94 -16.88
N PRO A 340 -6.17 -8.15 -16.37
CA PRO A 340 -7.13 -9.05 -17.01
C PRO A 340 -7.39 -8.60 -18.45
N GLY A 341 -7.64 -9.54 -19.35
CA GLY A 341 -7.80 -9.28 -20.79
C GLY A 341 -9.20 -8.82 -21.18
#